data_e0e6b7850113c12867072329b15bbac3
#
_entry.id   e0e6b7850113c12867072329b15bbac3
#
_cell.length_a   1.000
_cell.length_b   1.000
_cell.length_c   1.000
_cell.angle_alpha   90.00
_cell.angle_beta   90.00
_cell.angle_gamma   90.00
#
_symmetry.space_group_name_H-M   'P 1'
#
loop_
_entity.id
_entity.type
_entity.pdbx_description
1 polymer ?
#
loop_
_entity_poly.entity_id
_entity_poly.type
_entity_poly.pdbx_seq_one_letter_code
_entity_poly.pdbx_strand_id
1 'polypeptide(L)'
;MAERYGLPADVALVAGTTDGCAAFLASGASSPGDGVTSLGTTLTLKLLSATPVFAPQFGIYSHRIGDQWLAGGASNTGGAAIAKYFSRDEIARLTPLLDPDHPTGLDYYPLASPGERFPVNDPAFAPRLSPRPADDRVFFQAILEGIAAIEAKAYGRLAELGASRLASIRTAGGGAANAAWAKMRLKALGVPARDSLSEHAAVGTARLAWRGIGHAN
;
A
#
# COMPACT_ATOMS: atom_id res chain seq x y z
N MET A 1 22.79 30.42 0.73
CA MET A 1 22.79 28.93 0.75
C MET A 1 23.94 28.40 -0.10
N ALA A 2 24.02 28.70 -1.40
CA ALA A 2 25.07 28.25 -2.29
C ALA A 2 26.48 28.57 -1.74
N GLU A 3 26.77 29.82 -1.39
CA GLU A 3 28.05 30.27 -0.82
C GLU A 3 28.42 29.50 0.45
N ARG A 4 27.47 29.29 1.38
CA ARG A 4 27.68 28.59 2.66
C ARG A 4 28.11 27.13 2.48
N TYR A 5 27.64 26.46 1.42
CA TYR A 5 27.88 25.05 1.16
C TYR A 5 28.79 24.79 -0.07
N GLY A 6 29.41 25.83 -0.61
CA GLY A 6 30.30 25.72 -1.77
C GLY A 6 29.59 25.21 -3.04
N LEU A 7 28.29 25.48 -3.18
CA LEU A 7 27.51 25.09 -4.35
C LEU A 7 27.63 26.19 -5.44
N PRO A 8 27.39 25.82 -6.72
CA PRO A 8 27.29 26.79 -7.80
C PRO A 8 26.28 27.90 -7.51
N ALA A 9 26.54 29.13 -7.95
CA ALA A 9 25.66 30.28 -7.68
C ALA A 9 24.26 30.12 -8.32
N ASP A 10 24.15 29.35 -9.39
CA ASP A 10 22.95 29.05 -10.15
C ASP A 10 22.26 27.74 -9.71
N VAL A 11 22.67 27.17 -8.57
CA VAL A 11 22.03 25.95 -8.05
C VAL A 11 20.53 26.16 -7.81
N ALA A 12 19.71 25.31 -8.41
CA ALA A 12 18.27 25.34 -8.22
C ALA A 12 17.88 24.60 -6.92
N LEU A 13 17.03 25.22 -6.10
CA LEU A 13 16.41 24.60 -4.94
C LEU A 13 14.99 24.18 -5.31
N VAL A 14 14.74 22.88 -5.31
CA VAL A 14 13.43 22.31 -5.62
C VAL A 14 12.77 21.79 -4.35
N ALA A 15 11.49 22.10 -4.16
CA ALA A 15 10.72 21.58 -3.04
C ALA A 15 10.62 20.05 -3.11
N GLY A 16 10.99 19.39 -2.02
CA GLY A 16 10.87 17.95 -1.86
C GLY A 16 9.50 17.51 -1.35
N THR A 17 9.40 16.25 -0.98
CA THR A 17 8.22 15.65 -0.37
C THR A 17 8.62 14.61 0.68
N THR A 18 7.64 13.96 1.34
CA THR A 18 7.93 12.85 2.26
C THR A 18 8.37 11.60 1.49
N ASP A 19 9.10 10.70 2.15
CA ASP A 19 9.58 9.44 1.60
C ASP A 19 8.45 8.59 0.99
N GLY A 20 7.31 8.50 1.66
CA GLY A 20 6.14 7.76 1.16
C GLY A 20 5.51 8.38 -0.09
N CYS A 21 5.53 9.71 -0.25
CA CYS A 21 5.09 10.38 -1.47
C CYS A 21 6.13 10.23 -2.59
N ALA A 22 7.41 10.30 -2.25
CA ALA A 22 8.49 10.06 -3.19
C ALA A 22 8.47 8.63 -3.73
N ALA A 23 8.25 7.62 -2.86
CA ALA A 23 8.08 6.23 -3.28
C ALA A 23 6.88 6.04 -4.23
N PHE A 24 5.76 6.72 -3.95
CA PHE A 24 4.63 6.74 -4.89
C PHE A 24 5.03 7.29 -6.26
N LEU A 25 5.70 8.43 -6.31
CA LEU A 25 6.18 9.04 -7.55
C LEU A 25 7.18 8.16 -8.31
N ALA A 26 8.03 7.44 -7.56
CA ALA A 26 8.98 6.49 -8.13
C ALA A 26 8.29 5.33 -8.87
N SER A 27 7.10 4.92 -8.42
CA SER A 27 6.34 3.82 -9.03
C SER A 27 5.88 4.08 -10.46
N GLY A 28 5.84 5.34 -10.90
CA GLY A 28 5.32 5.74 -12.21
C GLY A 28 3.79 5.88 -12.26
N ALA A 29 3.10 5.79 -11.13
CA ALA A 29 1.69 6.14 -11.03
C ALA A 29 1.50 7.64 -11.35
N SER A 30 0.58 7.97 -12.28
CA SER A 30 0.46 9.33 -12.82
C SER A 30 -0.96 9.77 -13.12
N SER A 31 -1.93 8.87 -13.10
CA SER A 31 -3.33 9.17 -13.43
C SER A 31 -4.23 9.00 -12.21
N PRO A 32 -5.30 9.82 -12.05
CA PRO A 32 -6.31 9.60 -11.03
C PRO A 32 -6.87 8.17 -11.12
N GLY A 33 -6.91 7.48 -9.99
CA GLY A 33 -7.25 6.06 -9.92
C GLY A 33 -6.03 5.12 -9.91
N ASP A 34 -4.81 5.59 -10.14
CA ASP A 34 -3.61 4.78 -9.93
C ASP A 34 -3.34 4.60 -8.43
N GLY A 35 -3.39 3.35 -7.97
CA GLY A 35 -3.08 2.96 -6.60
C GLY A 35 -1.67 2.38 -6.46
N VAL A 36 -1.07 2.60 -5.31
CA VAL A 36 0.16 1.94 -4.88
C VAL A 36 -0.06 1.37 -3.48
N THR A 37 0.08 0.05 -3.35
CA THR A 37 0.04 -0.65 -2.07
C THR A 37 1.44 -1.11 -1.69
N SER A 38 1.88 -0.73 -0.50
CA SER A 38 3.11 -1.25 0.10
C SER A 38 2.78 -2.38 1.08
N LEU A 39 3.25 -3.58 0.77
CA LEU A 39 3.11 -4.79 1.58
C LEU A 39 4.37 -4.99 2.42
N GLY A 40 4.51 -4.20 3.46
CA GLY A 40 5.60 -4.26 4.44
C GLY A 40 5.16 -4.92 5.75
N THR A 41 5.78 -4.51 6.85
CA THR A 41 5.35 -4.87 8.22
C THR A 41 3.89 -4.49 8.44
N THR A 42 3.48 -3.35 7.89
CA THR A 42 2.09 -2.87 7.82
C THR A 42 1.68 -2.67 6.37
N LEU A 43 0.38 -2.59 6.13
CA LEU A 43 -0.22 -2.34 4.82
C LEU A 43 -0.42 -0.82 4.66
N THR A 44 0.27 -0.21 3.70
CA THR A 44 0.09 1.20 3.38
C THR A 44 -0.47 1.36 1.98
N LEU A 45 -1.52 2.18 1.87
CA LEU A 45 -2.19 2.45 0.60
C LEU A 45 -2.09 3.92 0.24
N LYS A 46 -1.83 4.17 -1.04
CA LYS A 46 -1.88 5.52 -1.62
C LYS A 46 -2.60 5.45 -2.97
N LEU A 47 -3.50 6.39 -3.18
CA LEU A 47 -4.33 6.50 -4.38
C LEU A 47 -4.21 7.90 -4.94
N LEU A 48 -3.81 8.04 -6.20
CA LEU A 48 -3.84 9.33 -6.87
C LEU A 48 -5.29 9.71 -7.18
N SER A 49 -5.67 10.90 -6.75
CA SER A 49 -7.05 11.36 -6.82
C SER A 49 -7.13 12.81 -7.31
N ALA A 50 -8.14 13.11 -8.10
CA ALA A 50 -8.45 14.48 -8.52
C ALA A 50 -8.93 15.35 -7.34
N THR A 51 -9.54 14.73 -6.33
CA THR A 51 -10.09 15.38 -5.13
C THR A 51 -9.39 14.90 -3.88
N PRO A 52 -9.17 15.75 -2.86
CA PRO A 52 -8.64 15.32 -1.58
C PRO A 52 -9.69 14.59 -0.75
N VAL A 53 -9.23 13.70 0.14
CA VAL A 53 -10.04 13.12 1.21
C VAL A 53 -9.32 13.36 2.53
N PHE A 54 -10.03 13.99 3.48
CA PHE A 54 -9.60 14.18 4.86
C PHE A 54 -10.68 13.61 5.76
N ALA A 55 -10.42 12.42 6.30
CA ALA A 55 -11.36 11.69 7.14
C ALA A 55 -10.60 11.03 8.32
N PRO A 56 -10.16 11.84 9.31
CA PRO A 56 -9.35 11.35 10.43
C PRO A 56 -10.06 10.27 11.24
N GLN A 57 -11.39 10.27 11.29
CA GLN A 57 -12.20 9.23 11.90
C GLN A 57 -12.04 7.84 11.26
N PHE A 58 -11.45 7.76 10.07
CA PHE A 58 -11.09 6.52 9.38
C PHE A 58 -9.57 6.38 9.17
N GLY A 59 -8.77 7.27 9.75
CA GLY A 59 -7.32 7.28 9.54
C GLY A 59 -6.88 7.71 8.13
N ILE A 60 -7.73 8.47 7.41
CA ILE A 60 -7.48 8.91 6.03
C ILE A 60 -6.99 10.36 6.00
N TYR A 61 -5.95 10.59 5.20
CA TYR A 61 -5.40 11.90 4.90
C TYR A 61 -4.96 11.98 3.44
N SER A 62 -4.80 13.21 2.93
CA SER A 62 -4.33 13.47 1.58
C SER A 62 -3.11 14.39 1.58
N HIS A 63 -2.14 14.08 0.72
CA HIS A 63 -1.00 14.94 0.41
C HIS A 63 -1.21 15.59 -0.96
N ARG A 64 -0.87 16.86 -1.10
CA ARG A 64 -0.84 17.53 -2.39
C ARG A 64 0.33 17.03 -3.23
N ILE A 65 0.09 16.66 -4.48
CA ILE A 65 1.13 16.30 -5.47
C ILE A 65 0.81 16.99 -6.79
N GLY A 66 1.56 18.05 -7.09
CA GLY A 66 1.24 18.90 -8.23
C GLY A 66 -0.20 19.43 -8.13
N ASP A 67 -1.01 19.19 -9.15
CA ASP A 67 -2.43 19.59 -9.20
C ASP A 67 -3.38 18.50 -8.70
N GLN A 68 -2.83 17.38 -8.21
CA GLN A 68 -3.60 16.25 -7.75
C GLN A 68 -3.36 15.97 -6.25
N TRP A 69 -4.01 14.95 -5.73
CA TRP A 69 -3.95 14.55 -4.35
C TRP A 69 -3.60 13.08 -4.21
N LEU A 70 -2.79 12.78 -3.22
CA LEU A 70 -2.44 11.41 -2.85
C LEU A 70 -3.21 11.06 -1.58
N ALA A 71 -4.40 10.48 -1.76
CA ALA A 71 -5.25 10.03 -0.67
C ALA A 71 -4.82 8.64 -0.18
N GLY A 72 -4.90 8.38 1.11
CA GLY A 72 -4.59 7.07 1.65
C GLY A 72 -4.50 7.01 3.15
N GLY A 73 -4.01 5.88 3.62
CA GLY A 73 -3.82 5.57 5.03
C GLY A 73 -2.92 4.35 5.21
N ALA A 74 -2.70 3.99 6.47
CA ALA A 74 -1.89 2.84 6.85
C ALA A 74 -2.66 1.96 7.84
N SER A 75 -2.94 0.72 7.43
CA SER A 75 -3.50 -0.32 8.31
C SER A 75 -2.42 -0.97 9.15
N ASN A 76 -2.80 -1.46 10.32
CA ASN A 76 -1.92 -2.27 11.18
C ASN A 76 -1.84 -3.73 10.74
N THR A 77 -2.63 -4.16 9.76
CA THR A 77 -2.45 -5.46 9.09
C THR A 77 -1.18 -5.49 8.23
N GLY A 78 -0.76 -6.65 7.78
CA GLY A 78 0.40 -6.82 6.89
C GLY A 78 1.35 -7.91 7.34
N GLY A 79 2.63 -7.78 7.02
CA GLY A 79 3.66 -8.77 7.31
C GLY A 79 3.81 -9.11 8.79
N ALA A 80 3.58 -8.15 9.69
CA ALA A 80 3.62 -8.42 11.14
C ALA A 80 2.52 -9.39 11.59
N ALA A 81 1.32 -9.31 11.00
CA ALA A 81 0.23 -10.24 11.30
C ALA A 81 0.55 -11.65 10.83
N ILE A 82 1.25 -11.80 9.69
CA ILE A 82 1.73 -13.09 9.19
C ILE A 82 2.83 -13.64 10.11
N ALA A 83 3.83 -12.81 10.42
CA ALA A 83 5.01 -13.21 11.21
C ALA A 83 4.67 -13.62 12.65
N LYS A 84 3.49 -13.24 13.16
CA LYS A 84 2.98 -13.70 14.45
C LYS A 84 2.72 -15.20 14.49
N TYR A 85 2.39 -15.81 13.35
CA TYR A 85 1.98 -17.22 13.26
C TYR A 85 2.93 -18.09 12.47
N PHE A 86 3.74 -17.50 11.60
CA PHE A 86 4.63 -18.23 10.70
C PHE A 86 6.02 -17.61 10.65
N SER A 87 7.03 -18.44 10.81
CA SER A 87 8.43 -18.10 10.53
C SER A 87 8.65 -17.90 9.02
N ARG A 88 9.81 -17.35 8.66
CA ARG A 88 10.19 -17.19 7.25
C ARG A 88 10.26 -18.52 6.50
N ASP A 89 10.76 -19.57 7.15
CA ASP A 89 10.90 -20.90 6.56
C ASP A 89 9.52 -21.55 6.33
N GLU A 90 8.59 -21.38 7.27
CA GLU A 90 7.21 -21.85 7.11
C GLU A 90 6.49 -21.10 5.99
N ILE A 91 6.64 -19.79 5.89
CA ILE A 91 6.10 -19.00 4.78
C ILE A 91 6.66 -19.49 3.45
N ALA A 92 7.97 -19.70 3.35
CA ALA A 92 8.61 -20.22 2.13
C ALA A 92 8.08 -21.63 1.74
N ARG A 93 7.90 -22.50 2.73
CA ARG A 93 7.36 -23.84 2.54
C ARG A 93 5.88 -23.85 2.15
N LEU A 94 5.06 -22.97 2.74
CA LEU A 94 3.62 -22.92 2.52
C LEU A 94 3.23 -22.15 1.25
N THR A 95 4.00 -21.15 0.84
CA THR A 95 3.70 -20.31 -0.33
C THR A 95 3.43 -21.11 -1.62
N PRO A 96 4.21 -22.12 -2.02
CA PRO A 96 3.93 -22.90 -3.23
C PRO A 96 2.69 -23.80 -3.12
N LEU A 97 2.14 -23.98 -1.93
CA LEU A 97 0.97 -24.82 -1.66
C LEU A 97 -0.34 -24.01 -1.65
N LEU A 98 -0.27 -22.69 -1.80
CA LEU A 98 -1.45 -21.82 -1.82
C LEU A 98 -2.28 -22.07 -3.08
N ASP A 99 -3.59 -22.01 -2.91
CA ASP A 99 -4.55 -22.12 -4.01
C ASP A 99 -5.38 -20.83 -4.15
N PRO A 100 -4.91 -19.86 -4.95
CA PRO A 100 -5.61 -18.59 -5.12
C PRO A 100 -6.92 -18.71 -5.92
N ASP A 101 -7.21 -19.87 -6.51
CA ASP A 101 -8.43 -20.09 -7.28
C ASP A 101 -9.59 -20.63 -6.42
N HIS A 102 -9.28 -21.23 -5.27
CA HIS A 102 -10.27 -21.74 -4.33
C HIS A 102 -10.13 -21.01 -2.99
N PRO A 103 -10.89 -19.92 -2.76
CA PRO A 103 -10.88 -19.18 -1.50
C PRO A 103 -11.27 -20.06 -0.32
N THR A 104 -10.67 -19.78 0.84
CA THR A 104 -10.94 -20.55 2.08
C THR A 104 -12.34 -20.32 2.64
N GLY A 105 -13.01 -19.22 2.27
CA GLY A 105 -14.31 -18.82 2.80
C GLY A 105 -14.27 -18.33 4.25
N LEU A 106 -13.07 -18.13 4.82
CA LEU A 106 -12.89 -17.63 6.19
C LEU A 106 -12.85 -16.10 6.18
N ASP A 107 -13.68 -15.48 7.04
CA ASP A 107 -13.73 -14.02 7.19
C ASP A 107 -12.74 -13.57 8.27
N TYR A 108 -11.49 -13.37 7.89
CA TYR A 108 -10.44 -12.94 8.79
C TYR A 108 -10.15 -11.43 8.71
N TYR A 109 -9.80 -10.87 9.87
CA TYR A 109 -9.18 -9.56 10.00
C TYR A 109 -7.86 -9.72 10.75
N PRO A 110 -6.76 -10.03 10.06
CA PRO A 110 -5.49 -10.36 10.69
C PRO A 110 -4.76 -9.10 11.16
N LEU A 111 -4.49 -9.02 12.46
CA LEU A 111 -3.66 -8.02 13.11
C LEU A 111 -2.65 -8.70 14.03
N ALA A 112 -1.46 -8.12 14.17
CA ALA A 112 -0.45 -8.63 15.10
C ALA A 112 -0.85 -8.40 16.57
N SER A 113 -1.57 -7.30 16.85
CA SER A 113 -2.11 -6.91 18.15
C SER A 113 -3.43 -6.17 17.96
N PRO A 114 -4.25 -5.99 19.01
CA PRO A 114 -5.42 -5.12 18.94
C PRO A 114 -5.05 -3.69 18.52
N GLY A 115 -5.97 -3.04 17.82
CA GLY A 115 -5.87 -1.69 17.32
C GLY A 115 -5.71 -1.63 15.80
N GLU A 116 -6.54 -0.81 15.16
CA GLU A 116 -6.49 -0.55 13.72
C GLU A 116 -6.52 0.96 13.46
N ARG A 117 -5.65 1.44 12.55
CA ARG A 117 -5.58 2.86 12.17
C ARG A 117 -6.45 3.17 10.95
N PHE A 118 -6.49 2.26 9.97
CA PHE A 118 -7.17 2.41 8.69
C PHE A 118 -7.52 1.02 8.13
N PRO A 119 -8.71 0.79 7.60
CA PRO A 119 -9.79 1.75 7.30
C PRO A 119 -10.85 1.93 8.41
N VAL A 120 -10.56 1.55 9.65
CA VAL A 120 -11.52 1.57 10.76
C VAL A 120 -11.21 2.68 11.78
N ASN A 121 -9.91 2.87 12.11
CA ASN A 121 -9.40 3.81 13.13
C ASN A 121 -10.01 3.57 14.53
N ASP A 122 -9.81 2.36 15.05
CA ASP A 122 -10.23 1.95 16.38
C ASP A 122 -9.04 1.34 17.14
N PRO A 123 -8.56 2.00 18.23
CA PRO A 123 -7.43 1.49 19.01
C PRO A 123 -7.74 0.20 19.77
N ALA A 124 -9.01 -0.17 19.94
CA ALA A 124 -9.43 -1.40 20.60
C ALA A 124 -9.85 -2.50 19.62
N PHE A 125 -9.75 -2.25 18.30
CA PHE A 125 -10.20 -3.21 17.29
C PHE A 125 -9.46 -4.54 17.41
N ALA A 126 -10.21 -5.61 17.74
CA ALA A 126 -9.64 -6.93 17.95
C ALA A 126 -9.35 -7.67 16.63
N PRO A 127 -8.24 -8.40 16.52
CA PRO A 127 -8.01 -9.30 15.40
C PRO A 127 -9.10 -10.39 15.35
N ARG A 128 -9.53 -10.78 14.16
CA ARG A 128 -10.48 -11.87 13.94
C ARG A 128 -9.81 -12.95 13.09
N LEU A 129 -9.51 -14.08 13.71
CA LEU A 129 -8.79 -15.23 13.12
C LEU A 129 -9.42 -16.56 13.57
N SER A 130 -10.73 -16.57 13.78
CA SER A 130 -11.50 -17.73 14.21
C SER A 130 -12.61 -18.04 13.18
N PRO A 131 -12.88 -19.33 12.93
CA PRO A 131 -12.22 -20.52 13.49
C PRO A 131 -10.82 -20.73 12.88
N ARG A 132 -9.87 -21.28 13.65
CA ARG A 132 -8.55 -21.65 13.11
C ARG A 132 -8.62 -23.06 12.51
N PRO A 133 -8.32 -23.24 11.19
CA PRO A 133 -8.18 -24.56 10.58
C PRO A 133 -7.02 -25.35 11.18
N ALA A 134 -7.13 -26.68 11.18
CA ALA A 134 -6.04 -27.57 11.57
C ALA A 134 -4.89 -27.61 10.54
N ASP A 135 -5.20 -27.38 9.26
CA ASP A 135 -4.22 -27.29 8.18
C ASP A 135 -3.62 -25.88 8.15
N ASP A 136 -2.33 -25.77 8.44
CA ASP A 136 -1.60 -24.49 8.42
C ASP A 136 -1.56 -23.84 7.03
N ARG A 137 -1.65 -24.59 5.93
CA ARG A 137 -1.77 -24.05 4.58
C ARG A 137 -3.07 -23.24 4.42
N VAL A 138 -4.19 -23.83 4.89
CA VAL A 138 -5.49 -23.16 4.84
C VAL A 138 -5.50 -21.93 5.75
N PHE A 139 -4.91 -22.02 6.94
CA PHE A 139 -4.80 -20.89 7.86
C PHE A 139 -3.95 -19.77 7.28
N PHE A 140 -2.80 -20.10 6.67
CA PHE A 140 -1.93 -19.11 6.01
C PHE A 140 -2.66 -18.42 4.85
N GLN A 141 -3.32 -19.19 3.99
CA GLN A 141 -4.11 -18.64 2.89
C GLN A 141 -5.20 -17.70 3.39
N ALA A 142 -5.96 -18.07 4.41
CA ALA A 142 -7.01 -17.25 5.00
C ALA A 142 -6.48 -15.92 5.57
N ILE A 143 -5.28 -15.92 6.16
CA ILE A 143 -4.62 -14.68 6.59
C ILE A 143 -4.33 -13.77 5.38
N LEU A 144 -3.79 -14.33 4.28
CA LEU A 144 -3.48 -13.55 3.06
C LEU A 144 -4.76 -13.01 2.40
N GLU A 145 -5.81 -13.81 2.36
CA GLU A 145 -7.14 -13.40 1.86
C GLU A 145 -7.74 -12.28 2.73
N GLY A 146 -7.63 -12.39 4.06
CA GLY A 146 -8.08 -11.36 4.99
C GLY A 146 -7.35 -10.03 4.79
N ILE A 147 -6.03 -10.04 4.58
CA ILE A 147 -5.27 -8.83 4.25
C ILE A 147 -5.72 -8.24 2.90
N ALA A 148 -5.97 -9.09 1.90
CA ALA A 148 -6.49 -8.65 0.60
C ALA A 148 -7.89 -8.01 0.72
N ALA A 149 -8.75 -8.57 1.55
CA ALA A 149 -10.07 -8.01 1.82
C ALA A 149 -10.00 -6.64 2.53
N ILE A 150 -9.06 -6.47 3.49
CA ILE A 150 -8.80 -5.19 4.14
C ILE A 150 -8.32 -4.16 3.11
N GLU A 151 -7.41 -4.54 2.21
CA GLU A 151 -6.94 -3.68 1.13
C GLU A 151 -8.09 -3.22 0.22
N ALA A 152 -8.93 -4.15 -0.23
CA ALA A 152 -10.09 -3.83 -1.07
C ALA A 152 -11.09 -2.91 -0.34
N LYS A 153 -11.39 -3.20 0.94
CA LYS A 153 -12.23 -2.34 1.78
C LYS A 153 -11.64 -0.93 1.93
N ALA A 154 -10.32 -0.82 2.06
CA ALA A 154 -9.64 0.45 2.22
C ALA A 154 -9.75 1.31 0.95
N TYR A 155 -9.51 0.76 -0.24
CA TYR A 155 -9.73 1.48 -1.49
C TYR A 155 -11.21 1.81 -1.73
N GLY A 156 -12.13 0.91 -1.37
CA GLY A 156 -13.57 1.17 -1.38
C GLY A 156 -13.94 2.36 -0.50
N ARG A 157 -13.39 2.44 0.72
CA ARG A 157 -13.60 3.55 1.65
C ARG A 157 -13.12 4.89 1.09
N LEU A 158 -11.97 4.91 0.42
CA LEU A 158 -11.49 6.13 -0.24
C LEU A 158 -12.49 6.61 -1.31
N ALA A 159 -13.01 5.70 -2.13
CA ALA A 159 -13.98 6.02 -3.18
C ALA A 159 -15.33 6.50 -2.60
N GLU A 160 -15.84 5.86 -1.54
CA GLU A 160 -17.05 6.27 -0.82
C GLU A 160 -16.95 7.70 -0.28
N LEU A 161 -15.76 8.13 0.10
CA LEU A 161 -15.47 9.47 0.62
C LEU A 161 -15.09 10.49 -0.46
N GLY A 162 -15.23 10.14 -1.73
CA GLY A 162 -15.07 11.06 -2.86
C GLY A 162 -13.69 11.09 -3.51
N ALA A 163 -12.77 10.17 -3.15
CA ALA A 163 -11.56 9.98 -3.94
C ALA A 163 -11.89 9.38 -5.32
N SER A 164 -10.95 9.51 -6.25
CA SER A 164 -11.03 8.78 -7.52
C SER A 164 -11.16 7.27 -7.26
N ARG A 165 -11.95 6.58 -8.08
CA ARG A 165 -12.05 5.11 -7.99
C ARG A 165 -10.72 4.48 -8.39
N LEU A 166 -10.34 3.40 -7.70
CA LEU A 166 -9.17 2.59 -8.08
C LEU A 166 -9.36 2.07 -9.51
N ALA A 167 -8.38 2.30 -10.38
CA ALA A 167 -8.37 1.88 -11.78
C ALA A 167 -7.20 0.95 -12.10
N SER A 168 -6.10 1.06 -11.38
CA SER A 168 -4.95 0.16 -11.49
C SER A 168 -4.20 0.10 -10.17
N ILE A 169 -3.43 -0.98 -9.96
CA ILE A 169 -2.66 -1.18 -8.74
C ILE A 169 -1.19 -1.49 -9.05
N ARG A 170 -0.29 -0.84 -8.34
CA ARG A 170 1.12 -1.21 -8.24
C ARG A 170 1.40 -1.69 -6.83
N THR A 171 2.29 -2.66 -6.71
CA THR A 171 2.65 -3.24 -5.41
C THR A 171 4.12 -3.05 -5.15
N ALA A 172 4.45 -2.65 -3.93
CA ALA A 172 5.81 -2.53 -3.42
C ALA A 172 5.96 -3.33 -2.10
N GLY A 173 7.21 -3.53 -1.68
CA GLY A 173 7.53 -4.22 -0.43
C GLY A 173 7.62 -5.73 -0.55
N GLY A 174 8.08 -6.39 0.52
CA GLY A 174 8.43 -7.82 0.51
C GLY A 174 7.29 -8.78 0.16
N GLY A 175 6.03 -8.40 0.43
CA GLY A 175 4.86 -9.20 0.06
C GLY A 175 4.59 -9.25 -1.44
N ALA A 176 5.16 -8.35 -2.23
CA ALA A 176 5.00 -8.32 -3.69
C ALA A 176 5.55 -9.58 -4.38
N ALA A 177 6.53 -10.24 -3.78
CA ALA A 177 7.17 -11.44 -4.33
C ALA A 177 6.27 -12.69 -4.30
N ASN A 178 5.18 -12.69 -3.53
CA ASN A 178 4.25 -13.82 -3.43
C ASN A 178 3.21 -13.77 -4.56
N ALA A 179 3.43 -14.52 -5.64
CA ALA A 179 2.54 -14.54 -6.81
C ALA A 179 1.11 -15.04 -6.50
N ALA A 180 0.96 -16.02 -5.61
CA ALA A 180 -0.35 -16.52 -5.19
C ALA A 180 -1.12 -15.42 -4.45
N TRP A 181 -0.47 -14.72 -3.52
CA TRP A 181 -1.08 -13.59 -2.82
C TRP A 181 -1.40 -12.43 -3.77
N ALA A 182 -0.52 -12.11 -4.71
CA ALA A 182 -0.80 -11.11 -5.75
C ALA A 182 -2.09 -11.45 -6.51
N LYS A 183 -2.29 -12.71 -6.90
CA LYS A 183 -3.52 -13.17 -7.58
C LYS A 183 -4.77 -13.02 -6.69
N MET A 184 -4.69 -13.39 -5.40
CA MET A 184 -5.79 -13.19 -4.43
C MET A 184 -6.18 -11.71 -4.32
N ARG A 185 -5.18 -10.83 -4.18
CA ARG A 185 -5.38 -9.38 -4.09
C ARG A 185 -6.03 -8.80 -5.35
N LEU A 186 -5.55 -9.19 -6.54
CA LEU A 186 -6.13 -8.71 -7.81
C LEU A 186 -7.57 -9.14 -7.98
N LYS A 187 -7.93 -10.36 -7.54
CA LYS A 187 -9.33 -10.80 -7.51
C LYS A 187 -10.18 -9.94 -6.58
N ALA A 188 -9.67 -9.62 -5.38
CA ALA A 188 -10.39 -8.79 -4.41
C ALA A 188 -10.53 -7.33 -4.85
N LEU A 189 -9.50 -6.78 -5.51
CA LEU A 189 -9.49 -5.39 -5.98
C LEU A 189 -10.27 -5.19 -7.28
N GLY A 190 -10.36 -6.19 -8.14
CA GLY A 190 -11.06 -6.12 -9.43
C GLY A 190 -10.44 -5.16 -10.45
N VAL A 191 -9.14 -4.84 -10.32
CA VAL A 191 -8.42 -3.94 -11.21
C VAL A 191 -7.11 -4.56 -11.71
N PRO A 192 -6.56 -4.12 -12.86
CA PRO A 192 -5.31 -4.66 -13.39
C PRO A 192 -4.11 -4.24 -12.52
N ALA A 193 -3.14 -5.15 -12.41
CA ALA A 193 -1.80 -4.81 -11.94
C ALA A 193 -1.02 -4.02 -12.99
N ARG A 194 -0.14 -3.14 -12.52
CA ARG A 194 0.84 -2.42 -13.33
C ARG A 194 2.22 -2.59 -12.68
N ASP A 195 3.25 -2.63 -13.49
CA ASP A 195 4.61 -2.67 -12.98
C ASP A 195 5.01 -1.33 -12.39
N SER A 196 5.77 -1.36 -11.30
CA SER A 196 6.41 -0.18 -10.74
C SER A 196 7.70 0.10 -11.50
N LEU A 197 7.91 1.37 -11.90
CA LEU A 197 9.17 1.79 -12.53
C LEU A 197 10.34 1.69 -11.54
N SER A 198 10.09 2.00 -10.26
CA SER A 198 11.06 1.84 -9.19
C SER A 198 10.32 1.78 -7.83
N GLU A 199 10.92 1.07 -6.87
CA GLU A 199 10.47 1.05 -5.47
C GLU A 199 11.27 2.02 -4.58
N HIS A 200 12.29 2.69 -5.12
CA HIS A 200 13.19 3.55 -4.37
C HIS A 200 12.69 5.00 -4.32
N ALA A 201 12.39 5.51 -3.14
CA ALA A 201 11.96 6.90 -2.91
C ALA A 201 12.93 7.93 -3.51
N ALA A 202 14.24 7.64 -3.52
CA ALA A 202 15.24 8.49 -4.14
C ALA A 202 14.98 8.77 -5.63
N VAL A 203 14.45 7.79 -6.38
CA VAL A 203 14.06 7.97 -7.79
C VAL A 203 12.90 8.96 -7.90
N GLY A 204 11.91 8.87 -6.99
CA GLY A 204 10.79 9.83 -6.96
C GLY A 204 11.25 11.24 -6.63
N THR A 205 12.19 11.40 -5.70
CA THR A 205 12.80 12.70 -5.37
C THR A 205 13.60 13.27 -6.55
N ALA A 206 14.38 12.44 -7.24
CA ALA A 206 15.11 12.84 -8.44
C ALA A 206 14.16 13.31 -9.56
N ARG A 207 13.03 12.64 -9.76
CA ARG A 207 11.98 13.07 -10.71
C ARG A 207 11.37 14.42 -10.34
N LEU A 208 11.14 14.69 -9.04
CA LEU A 208 10.69 16.01 -8.58
C LEU A 208 11.72 17.09 -8.90
N ALA A 209 12.99 16.84 -8.61
CA ALA A 209 14.08 17.76 -8.91
C ALA A 209 14.14 18.06 -10.42
N TRP A 210 14.08 17.03 -11.25
CA TRP A 210 14.09 17.14 -12.71
C TRP A 210 12.95 17.99 -13.25
N ARG A 211 11.73 17.76 -12.76
CA ARG A 211 10.56 18.58 -13.12
C ARG A 211 10.69 20.03 -12.64
N GLY A 212 11.22 20.23 -11.45
CA GLY A 212 11.37 21.55 -10.84
C GLY A 212 12.31 22.49 -11.60
N ILE A 213 13.20 21.95 -12.44
CA ILE A 213 14.08 22.71 -13.32
C ILE A 213 13.58 22.78 -14.78
N GLY A 214 12.30 22.47 -15.01
CA GLY A 214 11.63 22.69 -16.29
C GLY A 214 11.70 21.56 -17.30
N HIS A 215 12.19 20.39 -16.92
CA HIS A 215 12.15 19.20 -17.79
C HIS A 215 10.81 18.47 -17.67
N ALA A 216 10.20 18.15 -18.80
CA ALA A 216 9.06 17.24 -18.87
C ALA A 216 9.50 15.79 -18.58
N ASN A 217 8.55 14.95 -18.16
CA ASN A 217 8.82 13.52 -17.95
C ASN A 217 9.03 12.76 -19.24
#